data_5bc66d4abcf66723d1d39464d7941fe4
#
_entry.id   5bc66d4abcf66723d1d39464d7941fe4
#
_cell.length_a   1.000
_cell.length_b   1.000
_cell.length_c   1.000
_cell.angle_alpha   90.00
_cell.angle_beta   90.00
_cell.angle_gamma   90.00
#
_symmetry.space_group_name_H-M   'P 1'
#
loop_
_entity.id
_entity.type
_entity.pdbx_description
1 polymer ?
#
loop_
_entity_poly.entity_id
_entity_poly.type
_entity_poly.pdbx_seq_one_letter_code
_entity_poly.pdbx_strand_id
1 'polypeptide(L)'
;MTTLWDAVVIGGGAAGLFCAGVAGQLGKKVLVVDHAPVLGEKIRISGGGRCNFTNVHSSPAHFLSLNPHFVKSALARYPSKEFIKLVAAHGIGYHEKHQGQLFCDDSAKQIVQMLLSECAKGKVTIRHPVVVQSITQEADQWQIGRAHV
;
A
#
# COMPACT_ATOMS: atom_id res chain seq x y z
N MET A 1 11.82 -23.85 -12.12
CA MET A 1 10.38 -24.01 -11.81
C MET A 1 9.69 -22.64 -11.75
N THR A 2 8.63 -22.47 -12.50
CA THR A 2 7.82 -21.25 -12.45
C THR A 2 6.98 -21.28 -11.18
N THR A 3 7.11 -20.26 -10.34
CA THR A 3 6.29 -20.15 -9.13
C THR A 3 4.97 -19.49 -9.49
N LEU A 4 3.85 -20.16 -9.21
CA LEU A 4 2.51 -19.58 -9.36
C LEU A 4 2.15 -18.74 -8.13
N TRP A 5 1.56 -17.60 -8.37
CA TRP A 5 1.03 -16.65 -7.39
C TRP A 5 -0.45 -16.42 -7.66
N ASP A 6 -1.24 -16.22 -6.60
CA ASP A 6 -2.64 -15.79 -6.75
C ASP A 6 -2.72 -14.33 -7.20
N ALA A 7 -1.75 -13.53 -6.78
CA ALA A 7 -1.63 -12.13 -7.19
C ALA A 7 -0.17 -11.67 -7.22
N VAL A 8 0.16 -10.86 -8.22
CA VAL A 8 1.42 -10.10 -8.28
C VAL A 8 1.09 -8.62 -8.21
N VAL A 9 1.62 -7.94 -7.21
CA VAL A 9 1.46 -6.50 -7.00
C VAL A 9 2.72 -5.80 -7.48
N ILE A 10 2.58 -4.90 -8.45
CA ILE A 10 3.68 -4.11 -8.99
C ILE A 10 3.66 -2.75 -8.33
N GLY A 11 4.67 -2.50 -7.51
CA GLY A 11 4.83 -1.27 -6.72
C GLY A 11 4.70 -1.50 -5.22
N GLY A 12 5.78 -1.27 -4.48
CA GLY A 12 5.88 -1.36 -3.03
C GLY A 12 5.63 -0.02 -2.32
N GLY A 13 4.69 0.77 -2.84
CA GLY A 13 4.19 1.99 -2.20
C GLY A 13 3.00 1.71 -1.27
N ALA A 14 2.34 2.78 -0.81
CA ALA A 14 1.21 2.68 0.13
C ALA A 14 0.10 1.74 -0.37
N ALA A 15 -0.38 1.95 -1.59
CA ALA A 15 -1.46 1.16 -2.17
C ALA A 15 -1.07 -0.31 -2.36
N GLY A 16 0.13 -0.56 -2.90
CA GLY A 16 0.60 -1.92 -3.17
C GLY A 16 0.85 -2.73 -1.91
N LEU A 17 1.54 -2.17 -0.92
CA LEU A 17 1.78 -2.85 0.36
C LEU A 17 0.47 -3.10 1.12
N PHE A 18 -0.44 -2.13 1.13
CA PHE A 18 -1.74 -2.29 1.78
C PHE A 18 -2.56 -3.39 1.10
N CYS A 19 -2.69 -3.34 -0.23
CA CYS A 19 -3.38 -4.37 -1.02
C CYS A 19 -2.80 -5.76 -0.77
N ALA A 20 -1.47 -5.89 -0.84
CA ALA A 20 -0.78 -7.16 -0.64
C ALA A 20 -0.98 -7.72 0.76
N GLY A 21 -0.86 -6.88 1.79
CA GLY A 21 -1.07 -7.27 3.18
C GLY A 21 -2.49 -7.81 3.41
N VAL A 22 -3.50 -7.10 2.92
CA VAL A 22 -4.90 -7.55 3.01
C VAL A 22 -5.13 -8.86 2.26
N ALA A 23 -4.66 -8.97 1.02
CA ALA A 23 -4.82 -10.18 0.23
C ALA A 23 -4.11 -11.39 0.87
N GLY A 24 -2.89 -11.19 1.38
CA GLY A 24 -2.14 -12.23 2.08
C GLY A 24 -2.85 -12.72 3.35
N GLN A 25 -3.39 -11.80 4.16
CA GLN A 25 -4.15 -12.14 5.36
C GLN A 25 -5.48 -12.85 5.04
N LEU A 26 -6.01 -12.67 3.83
CA LEU A 26 -7.13 -13.45 3.30
C LEU A 26 -6.71 -14.82 2.70
N GLY A 27 -5.47 -15.24 2.92
CA GLY A 27 -4.96 -16.55 2.51
C GLY A 27 -4.47 -16.62 1.06
N LYS A 28 -4.32 -15.49 0.36
CA LYS A 28 -3.78 -15.47 -0.99
C LYS A 28 -2.25 -15.52 -0.98
N LYS A 29 -1.67 -16.25 -1.93
CA LYS A 29 -0.23 -16.28 -2.17
C LYS A 29 0.16 -15.06 -3.00
N VAL A 30 0.74 -14.06 -2.36
CA VAL A 30 1.01 -12.73 -2.96
C VAL A 30 2.50 -12.49 -3.12
N LEU A 31 2.88 -11.95 -4.29
CA LEU A 31 4.20 -11.40 -4.56
C LEU A 31 4.08 -9.89 -4.78
N VAL A 32 4.88 -9.11 -4.07
CA VAL A 32 5.10 -7.69 -4.37
C VAL A 32 6.44 -7.55 -5.08
N VAL A 33 6.49 -6.79 -6.16
CA VAL A 33 7.73 -6.41 -6.86
C VAL A 33 7.81 -4.89 -6.94
N ASP A 34 9.01 -4.35 -6.69
CA ASP A 34 9.28 -2.92 -6.83
C ASP A 34 10.67 -2.71 -7.42
N HIS A 35 10.81 -1.68 -8.27
CA HIS A 35 12.09 -1.33 -8.88
C HIS A 35 13.02 -0.55 -7.94
N ALA A 36 12.46 0.09 -6.91
CA ALA A 36 13.21 0.92 -5.98
C ALA A 36 14.01 0.06 -4.98
N PRO A 37 15.23 0.48 -4.61
CA PRO A 37 16.01 -0.19 -3.58
C PRO A 37 15.40 -0.04 -2.18
N VAL A 38 14.52 0.97 -1.99
CA VAL A 38 13.84 1.25 -0.73
C VAL A 38 12.35 1.38 -0.96
N LEU A 39 11.56 0.59 -0.25
CA LEU A 39 10.10 0.62 -0.37
C LEU A 39 9.47 1.85 0.28
N GLY A 40 8.31 2.24 -0.23
CA GLY A 40 7.51 3.32 0.35
C GLY A 40 8.14 4.70 0.24
N GLU A 41 8.90 4.99 -0.82
CA GLU A 41 9.62 6.25 -0.98
C GLU A 41 8.70 7.48 -0.86
N LYS A 42 7.57 7.48 -1.56
CA LYS A 42 6.59 8.58 -1.47
C LYS A 42 6.00 8.75 -0.07
N ILE A 43 5.85 7.68 0.68
CA ILE A 43 5.42 7.75 2.09
C ILE A 43 6.51 8.47 2.91
N ARG A 44 7.77 8.05 2.72
CA ARG A 44 8.92 8.54 3.49
C ARG A 44 9.14 10.05 3.36
N ILE A 45 8.92 10.60 2.17
CA ILE A 45 9.13 12.03 1.88
C ILE A 45 7.87 12.87 2.12
N SER A 46 6.69 12.25 2.23
CA SER A 46 5.44 12.97 2.40
C SER A 46 5.39 13.70 3.75
N GLY A 47 4.71 14.84 3.77
CA GLY A 47 4.52 15.62 4.98
C GLY A 47 5.83 16.07 5.66
N GLY A 48 6.91 16.28 4.89
CA GLY A 48 8.22 16.62 5.43
C GLY A 48 8.85 15.50 6.26
N GLY A 49 8.62 14.24 5.87
CA GLY A 49 9.13 13.05 6.56
C GLY A 49 8.26 12.57 7.73
N ARG A 50 7.10 13.22 7.96
CA ARG A 50 6.14 12.87 9.02
C ARG A 50 4.92 12.11 8.49
N CYS A 51 4.79 11.94 7.19
CA CYS A 51 3.65 11.33 6.50
C CYS A 51 2.29 11.93 6.88
N ASN A 52 1.71 12.70 5.99
CA ASN A 52 0.27 12.97 6.06
C ASN A 52 -0.45 11.69 5.62
N PHE A 53 -0.77 10.82 6.59
CA PHE A 53 -1.25 9.47 6.26
C PHE A 53 -2.75 9.41 6.00
N THR A 54 -3.55 10.34 6.50
CA THR A 54 -4.98 10.46 6.20
C THR A 54 -5.56 11.82 6.61
N ASN A 55 -6.85 12.00 6.31
CA ASN A 55 -7.64 13.13 6.79
C ASN A 55 -8.94 12.61 7.42
N VAL A 56 -9.28 13.08 8.60
CA VAL A 56 -10.48 12.65 9.34
C VAL A 56 -11.79 13.01 8.62
N HIS A 57 -11.75 14.04 7.77
CA HIS A 57 -12.90 14.49 6.99
C HIS A 57 -13.01 13.88 5.60
N SER A 58 -12.13 12.90 5.27
CA SER A 58 -12.16 12.25 3.94
C SER A 58 -13.53 11.68 3.63
N SER A 59 -14.09 12.12 2.51
CA SER A 59 -15.36 11.65 1.98
C SER A 59 -15.31 11.62 0.45
N PRO A 60 -16.24 10.94 -0.24
CA PRO A 60 -16.26 10.92 -1.69
C PRO A 60 -16.28 12.31 -2.36
N ALA A 61 -16.80 13.32 -1.70
CA ALA A 61 -16.87 14.68 -2.21
C ALA A 61 -15.48 15.35 -2.36
N HIS A 62 -14.46 14.84 -1.67
CA HIS A 62 -13.09 15.36 -1.75
C HIS A 62 -12.24 14.74 -2.86
N PHE A 63 -12.81 13.81 -3.63
CA PHE A 63 -12.11 13.16 -4.74
C PHE A 63 -12.61 13.70 -6.08
N LEU A 64 -11.76 14.45 -6.76
CA LEU A 64 -12.05 15.04 -8.05
C LEU A 64 -11.78 14.03 -9.17
N SER A 65 -12.81 13.67 -9.92
CA SER A 65 -12.73 12.68 -10.99
C SER A 65 -13.88 12.89 -11.98
N LEU A 66 -13.68 12.48 -13.23
CA LEU A 66 -14.78 12.39 -14.21
C LEU A 66 -15.85 11.37 -13.80
N ASN A 67 -15.49 10.39 -12.97
CA ASN A 67 -16.44 9.47 -12.35
C ASN A 67 -16.57 9.75 -10.86
N PRO A 68 -17.58 10.55 -10.43
CA PRO A 68 -17.75 10.91 -9.02
C PRO A 68 -18.15 9.72 -8.12
N HIS A 69 -18.46 8.58 -8.71
CA HIS A 69 -18.83 7.36 -7.98
C HIS A 69 -17.65 6.43 -7.73
N PHE A 70 -16.50 6.65 -8.39
CA PHE A 70 -15.35 5.73 -8.38
C PHE A 70 -14.91 5.32 -6.97
N VAL A 71 -14.80 6.28 -6.06
CA VAL A 71 -14.28 6.05 -4.71
C VAL A 71 -15.33 5.62 -3.68
N LYS A 72 -16.64 5.72 -4.00
CA LYS A 72 -17.73 5.52 -3.02
C LYS A 72 -17.67 4.16 -2.36
N SER A 73 -17.53 3.09 -3.16
CA SER A 73 -17.49 1.72 -2.64
C SER A 73 -16.24 1.47 -1.77
N ALA A 74 -15.09 1.97 -2.19
CA ALA A 74 -13.85 1.82 -1.44
C ALA A 74 -13.93 2.53 -0.08
N LEU A 75 -14.37 3.79 -0.06
CA LEU A 75 -14.49 4.57 1.17
C LEU A 75 -15.61 4.09 2.09
N ALA A 76 -16.67 3.49 1.56
CA ALA A 76 -17.70 2.87 2.37
C ALA A 76 -17.19 1.61 3.09
N ARG A 77 -16.35 0.82 2.42
CA ARG A 77 -15.76 -0.42 2.99
C ARG A 77 -14.59 -0.15 3.90
N TYR A 78 -13.77 0.85 3.57
CA TYR A 78 -12.56 1.20 4.32
C TYR A 78 -12.44 2.73 4.45
N PRO A 79 -13.21 3.35 5.35
CA PRO A 79 -13.13 4.78 5.62
C PRO A 79 -11.84 5.14 6.34
N SER A 80 -11.45 6.43 6.34
CA SER A 80 -10.24 6.93 6.99
C SER A 80 -10.09 6.48 8.45
N LYS A 81 -11.20 6.39 9.19
CA LYS A 81 -11.20 5.92 10.58
C LYS A 81 -10.64 4.50 10.76
N GLU A 82 -10.79 3.61 9.79
CA GLU A 82 -10.25 2.26 9.87
C GLU A 82 -8.71 2.27 9.70
N PHE A 83 -8.19 3.14 8.85
CA PHE A 83 -6.74 3.33 8.75
C PHE A 83 -6.16 3.96 10.02
N ILE A 84 -6.85 4.92 10.62
CA ILE A 84 -6.47 5.51 11.91
C ILE A 84 -6.40 4.44 13.00
N LYS A 85 -7.38 3.53 13.07
CA LYS A 85 -7.36 2.39 13.99
C LYS A 85 -6.15 1.48 13.77
N LEU A 86 -5.81 1.21 12.50
CA LEU A 86 -4.63 0.41 12.16
C LEU A 86 -3.35 1.08 12.66
N VAL A 87 -3.19 2.38 12.41
CA VAL A 87 -2.05 3.17 12.89
C VAL A 87 -1.95 3.10 14.42
N ALA A 88 -3.05 3.31 15.12
CA ALA A 88 -3.10 3.23 16.58
C ALA A 88 -2.79 1.81 17.10
N ALA A 89 -3.30 0.76 16.44
CA ALA A 89 -3.03 -0.63 16.81
C ALA A 89 -1.55 -1.01 16.70
N HIS A 90 -0.79 -0.32 15.84
CA HIS A 90 0.66 -0.45 15.74
C HIS A 90 1.44 0.48 16.70
N GLY A 91 0.76 1.18 17.60
CA GLY A 91 1.39 2.06 18.59
C GLY A 91 2.05 3.30 17.98
N ILE A 92 1.64 3.71 16.78
CA ILE A 92 2.21 4.88 16.12
C ILE A 92 1.50 6.13 16.63
N GLY A 93 2.28 7.04 17.27
CA GLY A 93 1.80 8.35 17.70
C GLY A 93 1.52 9.27 16.52
N TYR A 94 0.45 10.04 16.61
CA TYR A 94 0.07 10.99 15.56
C TYR A 94 -0.67 12.20 16.15
N HIS A 95 -0.70 13.28 15.38
CA HIS A 95 -1.42 14.51 15.71
C HIS A 95 -2.13 15.08 14.49
N GLU A 96 -3.18 15.84 14.74
CA GLU A 96 -3.85 16.66 13.73
C GLU A 96 -3.07 17.98 13.55
N LYS A 97 -2.80 18.36 12.32
CA LYS A 97 -2.10 19.61 12.00
C LYS A 97 -3.06 20.70 11.55
N HIS A 98 -3.74 20.51 10.42
CA HIS A 98 -4.71 21.46 9.87
C HIS A 98 -5.84 20.72 9.19
N GLN A 99 -7.06 21.21 9.32
CA GLN A 99 -8.22 20.75 8.55
C GLN A 99 -8.40 19.23 8.53
N GLY A 100 -8.15 18.56 9.66
CA GLY A 100 -8.30 17.12 9.77
C GLY A 100 -7.14 16.27 9.21
N GLN A 101 -6.05 16.89 8.79
CA GLN A 101 -4.85 16.17 8.32
C GLN A 101 -4.09 15.54 9.48
N LEU A 102 -3.84 14.23 9.41
CA LEU A 102 -3.11 13.50 10.44
C LEU A 102 -1.68 13.18 10.00
N PHE A 103 -0.74 13.46 10.89
CA PHE A 103 0.70 13.24 10.69
C PHE A 103 1.26 12.38 11.79
N CYS A 104 2.26 11.53 11.48
CA CYS A 104 3.02 10.82 12.51
C CYS A 104 3.80 11.81 13.38
N ASP A 105 3.90 11.52 14.67
CA ASP A 105 4.67 12.34 15.61
C ASP A 105 6.16 12.24 15.33
N ASP A 106 6.69 11.05 15.07
CA ASP A 106 8.11 10.81 14.89
C ASP A 106 8.54 10.75 13.42
N SER A 107 8.08 9.77 12.66
CA SER A 107 8.61 9.51 11.32
C SER A 107 7.62 8.78 10.41
N ALA A 108 7.61 9.19 9.13
CA ALA A 108 6.93 8.48 8.05
C ALA A 108 7.37 7.02 7.90
N LYS A 109 8.59 6.68 8.35
CA LYS A 109 9.10 5.30 8.34
C LYS A 109 8.23 4.35 9.16
N GLN A 110 7.55 4.85 10.19
CA GLN A 110 6.64 4.04 11.01
C GLN A 110 5.47 3.49 10.19
N ILE A 111 4.91 4.31 9.29
CA ILE A 111 3.84 3.85 8.37
C ILE A 111 4.36 2.78 7.40
N VAL A 112 5.55 2.96 6.84
CA VAL A 112 6.16 1.93 5.97
C VAL A 112 6.36 0.62 6.75
N GLN A 113 6.91 0.70 7.97
CA GLN A 113 7.13 -0.48 8.80
C GLN A 113 5.83 -1.17 9.19
N MET A 114 4.78 -0.41 9.49
CA MET A 114 3.44 -0.93 9.73
C MET A 114 2.93 -1.74 8.53
N LEU A 115 3.01 -1.17 7.33
CA LEU A 115 2.55 -1.84 6.11
C LEU A 115 3.36 -3.11 5.82
N LEU A 116 4.68 -3.09 6.05
CA LEU A 116 5.53 -4.28 5.93
C LEU A 116 5.17 -5.36 6.97
N SER A 117 4.83 -4.95 8.19
CA SER A 117 4.35 -5.86 9.24
C SER A 117 3.02 -6.51 8.85
N GLU A 118 2.09 -5.75 8.27
CA GLU A 118 0.83 -6.31 7.75
C GLU A 118 1.06 -7.31 6.60
N CYS A 119 2.02 -7.02 5.71
CA CYS A 119 2.46 -7.96 4.68
C CYS A 119 3.05 -9.25 5.29
N ALA A 120 3.88 -9.12 6.32
CA ALA A 120 4.48 -10.27 7.00
C ALA A 120 3.43 -11.16 7.66
N LYS A 121 2.41 -10.59 8.32
CA LYS A 121 1.25 -11.32 8.85
C LYS A 121 0.54 -12.15 7.77
N GLY A 122 0.42 -11.58 6.56
CA GLY A 122 -0.15 -12.23 5.38
C GLY A 122 0.81 -13.16 4.63
N LYS A 123 2.03 -13.38 5.12
CA LYS A 123 3.08 -14.19 4.47
C LYS A 123 3.37 -13.73 3.03
N VAL A 124 3.25 -12.44 2.77
CA VAL A 124 3.53 -11.83 1.46
C VAL A 124 5.01 -11.94 1.15
N THR A 125 5.33 -12.37 -0.06
CA THR A 125 6.71 -12.34 -0.57
C THR A 125 6.97 -10.97 -1.20
N ILE A 126 8.07 -10.32 -0.82
CA ILE A 126 8.45 -9.01 -1.36
C ILE A 126 9.83 -9.15 -2.02
N ARG A 127 9.96 -8.67 -3.27
CA ARG A 127 11.20 -8.66 -4.03
C ARG A 127 11.49 -7.26 -4.55
N HIS A 128 12.60 -6.71 -4.14
CA HIS A 128 13.12 -5.43 -4.62
C HIS A 128 14.63 -5.34 -4.41
N PRO A 129 15.39 -4.61 -5.23
CA PRO A 129 14.96 -3.98 -6.47
C PRO A 129 14.71 -5.01 -7.57
N VAL A 130 13.58 -4.90 -8.27
CA VAL A 130 13.24 -5.76 -9.42
C VAL A 130 12.57 -4.90 -10.49
N VAL A 131 13.17 -4.85 -11.67
CA VAL A 131 12.58 -4.14 -12.81
C VAL A 131 11.70 -5.11 -13.59
N VAL A 132 10.40 -4.79 -13.68
CA VAL A 132 9.46 -5.49 -14.56
C VAL A 132 9.68 -4.99 -15.98
N GLN A 133 9.99 -5.91 -16.90
CA GLN A 133 10.23 -5.59 -18.31
C GLN A 133 9.03 -5.84 -19.20
N SER A 134 8.23 -6.85 -18.87
CA SER A 134 7.08 -7.21 -19.67
C SER A 134 5.96 -7.78 -18.78
N ILE A 135 4.74 -7.60 -19.25
CA ILE A 135 3.54 -8.22 -18.71
C ILE A 135 2.81 -8.79 -19.91
N THR A 136 2.69 -10.10 -19.98
CA THR A 136 2.02 -10.80 -21.07
C THR A 136 0.93 -11.71 -20.53
N GLN A 137 -0.14 -11.85 -21.29
CA GLN A 137 -1.20 -12.79 -20.96
C GLN A 137 -1.06 -14.04 -21.85
N GLU A 138 -1.03 -15.19 -21.22
CA GLU A 138 -1.04 -16.48 -21.89
C GLU A 138 -2.19 -17.31 -21.31
N ALA A 139 -3.20 -17.61 -22.14
CA ALA A 139 -4.44 -18.21 -21.72
C ALA A 139 -5.07 -17.43 -20.53
N ASP A 140 -5.27 -18.08 -19.39
CA ASP A 140 -5.86 -17.48 -18.18
C ASP A 140 -4.80 -16.99 -17.17
N GLN A 141 -3.54 -16.94 -17.55
CA GLN A 141 -2.44 -16.55 -16.67
C GLN A 141 -1.72 -15.32 -17.18
N TRP A 142 -1.18 -14.54 -16.22
CA TRP A 142 -0.30 -13.41 -16.51
C TRP A 142 1.14 -13.80 -16.23
N GLN A 143 2.01 -13.56 -17.19
CA GLN A 143 3.46 -13.72 -17.02
C GLN A 143 4.10 -12.34 -16.76
N ILE A 144 4.91 -12.28 -15.71
CA ILE A 144 5.69 -11.09 -15.35
C ILE A 144 7.15 -11.38 -15.67
N GLY A 145 7.64 -10.74 -16.73
CA GLY A 145 9.04 -10.79 -17.15
C GLY A 145 9.88 -9.78 -16.34
N ARG A 146 11.06 -10.24 -15.85
CA ARG A 146 12.02 -9.41 -15.13
C ARG A 146 13.38 -9.45 -15.82
N ALA A 147 14.19 -8.40 -15.62
CA ALA A 147 15.61 -8.47 -15.96
C ALA A 147 16.28 -9.58 -15.16
N HIS A 148 17.05 -10.43 -15.84
CA HIS A 148 18.01 -11.30 -15.16
C HIS A 148 19.19 -10.42 -14.76
N VAL A 149 19.48 -10.34 -13.49
CA VAL A 149 20.72 -9.77 -12.96
C VAL A 149 21.73 -10.89 -12.84
#